data_692d9571c95b941d1b6c8ab3a919fa14
#
_entry.id   692d9571c95b941d1b6c8ab3a919fa14
#
_cell.length_a   1.000
_cell.length_b   1.000
_cell.length_c   1.000
_cell.angle_alpha   90.00
_cell.angle_beta   90.00
_cell.angle_gamma   90.00
#
_symmetry.space_group_name_H-M   'P 1'
#
loop_
_entity.id
_entity.type
_entity.pdbx_description
1 polymer ?
#
loop_
_entity_poly.entity_id
_entity_poly.type
_entity_poly.pdbx_seq_one_letter_code
_entity_poly.pdbx_strand_id
1 'polypeptide(L)'
;MTTPAGGWESVPGLADVKEAHGETTLVVEPENLIDAAMYLRDELGFGFLSDVTAVDYLGWPDKGVSGFIGTPGGRDINRPMTQGHQALPAAKPKRFAMNYHLLAIADRPQRVRLQTWMEDGEPVPSVVPVWPTADWHEREAYDMVGIQIDGHPNLVRILMDDDWEGHPLRKDYPLGGEPVRFSGEE
;
A
#
# COMPACT_ATOMS: atom_id res chain seq x y z
N MET A 1 16.50 15.88 -6.40
CA MET A 1 16.77 14.46 -6.14
C MET A 1 17.89 14.04 -7.06
N THR A 2 18.94 13.47 -6.55
CA THR A 2 20.04 12.98 -7.39
C THR A 2 19.74 11.51 -7.63
N THR A 3 19.42 11.14 -8.87
CA THR A 3 19.36 9.74 -9.29
C THR A 3 20.68 9.07 -8.89
N PRO A 4 20.68 7.85 -8.34
CA PRO A 4 21.91 7.14 -8.04
C PRO A 4 22.78 7.03 -9.30
N ALA A 5 24.09 6.93 -9.13
CA ALA A 5 25.08 6.99 -10.22
C ALA A 5 24.90 5.90 -11.32
N GLY A 6 24.05 4.90 -11.09
CA GLY A 6 23.68 3.85 -12.06
C GLY A 6 22.30 3.99 -12.67
N GLY A 7 21.50 5.00 -12.27
CA GLY A 7 20.09 5.14 -12.66
C GLY A 7 19.21 4.05 -12.04
N TRP A 8 17.89 4.25 -12.10
CA TRP A 8 16.93 3.24 -11.66
C TRP A 8 16.82 2.05 -12.65
N GLU A 9 17.32 2.26 -13.86
CA GLU A 9 17.25 1.27 -14.96
C GLU A 9 17.95 -0.06 -14.66
N SER A 10 18.88 -0.05 -13.69
CA SER A 10 19.58 -1.26 -13.26
C SER A 10 18.82 -2.07 -12.20
N VAL A 11 17.69 -1.59 -11.70
CA VAL A 11 16.88 -2.31 -10.71
C VAL A 11 16.23 -3.53 -11.39
N PRO A 12 16.45 -4.74 -10.86
CA PRO A 12 15.91 -5.96 -11.44
C PRO A 12 14.37 -5.90 -11.55
N GLY A 13 13.83 -6.29 -12.71
CA GLY A 13 12.40 -6.36 -12.93
C GLY A 13 11.66 -5.02 -12.84
N LEU A 14 12.36 -3.91 -13.01
CA LEU A 14 11.74 -2.58 -13.04
C LEU A 14 10.78 -2.47 -14.21
N ALA A 15 9.49 -2.29 -13.91
CA ALA A 15 8.42 -2.13 -14.90
C ALA A 15 8.12 -0.65 -15.18
N ASP A 16 8.20 0.22 -14.17
CA ASP A 16 7.89 1.65 -14.32
C ASP A 16 8.59 2.49 -13.23
N VAL A 17 8.85 3.75 -13.52
CA VAL A 17 9.34 4.75 -12.58
C VAL A 17 8.38 5.93 -12.58
N LYS A 18 7.80 6.22 -11.42
CA LYS A 18 6.87 7.34 -11.24
C LYS A 18 7.50 8.39 -10.35
N GLU A 19 7.62 9.60 -10.88
CA GLU A 19 8.06 10.75 -10.10
C GLU A 19 6.89 11.72 -9.93
N ALA A 20 6.49 11.93 -8.68
CA ALA A 20 5.40 12.85 -8.36
C ALA A 20 5.63 13.48 -6.97
N HIS A 21 5.30 14.75 -6.83
CA HIS A 21 5.40 15.50 -5.56
C HIS A 21 6.76 15.41 -4.85
N GLY A 22 7.84 15.22 -5.64
CA GLY A 22 9.18 15.06 -5.09
C GLY A 22 9.49 13.67 -4.55
N GLU A 23 8.65 12.69 -4.79
CA GLU A 23 8.85 11.28 -4.45
C GLU A 23 9.08 10.44 -5.71
N THR A 24 9.93 9.44 -5.59
CA THR A 24 10.18 8.45 -6.64
C THR A 24 9.56 7.12 -6.21
N THR A 25 8.78 6.52 -7.11
CA THR A 25 8.21 5.19 -6.93
C THR A 25 8.71 4.27 -8.04
N LEU A 26 9.34 3.18 -7.66
CA LEU A 26 9.80 2.11 -8.55
C LEU A 26 8.75 1.01 -8.53
N VAL A 27 8.20 0.69 -9.69
CA VAL A 27 7.20 -0.37 -9.84
C VAL A 27 7.89 -1.61 -10.36
N VAL A 28 7.69 -2.74 -9.66
CA VAL A 28 8.24 -4.05 -10.04
C VAL A 28 7.14 -5.10 -10.01
N GLU A 29 7.30 -6.14 -10.82
CA GLU A 29 6.40 -7.29 -10.75
C GLU A 29 6.71 -8.11 -9.48
N PRO A 30 5.70 -8.81 -8.89
CA PRO A 30 5.87 -9.57 -7.66
C PRO A 30 7.04 -10.56 -7.68
N GLU A 31 7.26 -11.23 -8.81
CA GLU A 31 8.33 -12.21 -8.99
C GLU A 31 9.73 -11.62 -8.84
N ASN A 32 9.89 -10.34 -9.15
CA ASN A 32 11.17 -9.64 -9.09
C ASN A 32 11.36 -8.84 -7.81
N LEU A 33 10.39 -8.86 -6.90
CA LEU A 33 10.39 -8.02 -5.70
C LEU A 33 11.63 -8.24 -4.83
N ILE A 34 12.01 -9.49 -4.61
CA ILE A 34 13.17 -9.82 -3.76
C ILE A 34 14.47 -9.36 -4.40
N ASP A 35 14.65 -9.61 -5.69
CA ASP A 35 15.88 -9.21 -6.40
C ASP A 35 16.00 -7.68 -6.45
N ALA A 36 14.90 -6.98 -6.69
CA ALA A 36 14.85 -5.52 -6.64
C ALA A 36 15.15 -4.99 -5.22
N ALA A 37 14.58 -5.61 -4.19
CA ALA A 37 14.80 -5.24 -2.81
C ALA A 37 16.25 -5.43 -2.38
N MET A 38 16.86 -6.57 -2.73
CA MET A 38 18.29 -6.84 -2.47
C MET A 38 19.17 -5.84 -3.21
N TYR A 39 18.91 -5.57 -4.48
CA TYR A 39 19.66 -4.58 -5.25
C TYR A 39 19.58 -3.18 -4.64
N LEU A 40 18.39 -2.74 -4.24
CA LEU A 40 18.20 -1.44 -3.58
C LEU A 40 18.97 -1.35 -2.26
N ARG A 41 18.98 -2.42 -1.46
CA ARG A 41 19.71 -2.46 -0.19
C ARG A 41 21.23 -2.48 -0.40
N ASP A 42 21.72 -3.41 -1.23
CA ASP A 42 23.13 -3.76 -1.29
C ASP A 42 23.91 -2.85 -2.24
N GLU A 43 23.34 -2.47 -3.38
CA GLU A 43 24.02 -1.66 -4.39
C GLU A 43 23.70 -0.16 -4.28
N LEU A 44 22.45 0.19 -3.89
CA LEU A 44 22.02 1.58 -3.82
C LEU A 44 21.93 2.12 -2.40
N GLY A 45 22.21 1.30 -1.39
CA GLY A 45 22.33 1.72 0.01
C GLY A 45 21.02 2.00 0.74
N PHE A 46 19.87 1.54 0.22
CA PHE A 46 18.57 1.65 0.89
C PHE A 46 18.44 0.61 2.01
N GLY A 47 19.32 0.71 3.01
CA GLY A 47 19.39 -0.23 4.12
C GLY A 47 18.27 -0.12 5.15
N PHE A 48 17.47 0.93 5.13
CA PHE A 48 16.42 1.16 6.11
C PHE A 48 15.03 1.07 5.47
N LEU A 49 14.25 0.07 5.89
CA LEU A 49 12.83 -0.03 5.60
C LEU A 49 12.07 0.78 6.65
N SER A 50 11.45 1.87 6.21
CA SER A 50 10.69 2.76 7.10
C SER A 50 9.29 2.24 7.37
N ASP A 51 8.66 1.65 6.35
CA ASP A 51 7.27 1.22 6.42
C ASP A 51 6.93 0.27 5.25
N VAL A 52 5.92 -0.58 5.45
CA VAL A 52 5.27 -1.36 4.38
C VAL A 52 3.77 -1.18 4.51
N THR A 53 3.13 -0.72 3.45
CA THR A 53 1.69 -0.48 3.44
C THR A 53 1.00 -1.19 2.29
N ALA A 54 -0.16 -1.79 2.58
CA ALA A 54 -1.05 -2.33 1.56
C ALA A 54 -2.19 -1.33 1.28
N VAL A 55 -2.57 -1.21 0.01
CA VAL A 55 -3.67 -0.34 -0.42
C VAL A 55 -4.64 -1.11 -1.29
N ASP A 56 -5.93 -1.07 -0.93
CA ASP A 56 -7.03 -1.59 -1.75
C ASP A 56 -7.59 -0.47 -2.64
N TYR A 57 -7.55 -0.65 -3.95
CA TYR A 57 -8.04 0.29 -4.96
C TYR A 57 -9.42 -0.09 -5.52
N LEU A 58 -10.17 -0.98 -4.86
CA LEU A 58 -11.51 -1.37 -5.31
C LEU A 58 -12.40 -0.12 -5.48
N GLY A 59 -12.97 0.05 -6.66
CA GLY A 59 -13.83 1.18 -7.02
C GLY A 59 -13.08 2.50 -7.24
N TRP A 60 -11.76 2.49 -7.35
CA TRP A 60 -10.94 3.68 -7.56
C TRP A 60 -11.31 4.51 -8.79
N PRO A 61 -11.54 3.93 -9.98
CA PRO A 61 -11.87 4.72 -11.17
C PRO A 61 -13.30 5.29 -11.12
N ASP A 62 -14.20 4.66 -10.36
CA ASP A 62 -15.63 5.02 -10.30
C ASP A 62 -15.92 6.10 -9.26
N LYS A 63 -15.02 6.24 -8.30
CA LYS A 63 -15.10 7.29 -7.28
C LYS A 63 -14.17 8.41 -7.71
N GLY A 64 -14.69 9.38 -8.45
CA GLY A 64 -13.95 10.63 -8.64
C GLY A 64 -13.41 11.07 -7.29
N VAL A 65 -12.20 11.63 -7.24
CA VAL A 65 -11.68 12.29 -6.04
C VAL A 65 -12.62 13.47 -5.78
N SER A 66 -13.74 13.15 -5.18
CA SER A 66 -14.60 14.13 -4.58
C SER A 66 -13.83 14.65 -3.38
N GLY A 67 -13.61 15.93 -3.34
CA GLY A 67 -13.20 16.60 -2.10
C GLY A 67 -14.30 16.51 -1.03
N PHE A 68 -15.10 15.50 -1.14
CA PHE A 68 -16.28 15.19 -0.36
C PHE A 68 -15.89 14.21 0.72
N ILE A 69 -15.52 14.74 1.85
CA ILE A 69 -15.48 14.00 3.11
C ILE A 69 -16.87 14.13 3.72
N GLY A 70 -17.80 13.28 3.28
CA GLY A 70 -19.13 13.27 3.84
C GLY A 70 -19.78 11.91 3.63
N THR A 71 -20.45 11.44 4.66
CA THR A 71 -21.36 10.29 4.56
C THR A 71 -22.52 10.64 3.63
N PRO A 72 -23.17 9.67 2.96
CA PRO A 72 -24.46 9.89 2.30
C PRO A 72 -25.45 10.45 3.36
N GLY A 73 -25.67 11.74 3.34
CA GLY A 73 -26.39 12.45 4.41
C GLY A 73 -25.55 13.49 5.15
N GLY A 74 -24.26 13.64 4.84
CA GLY A 74 -23.38 14.66 5.43
C GLY A 74 -23.73 16.09 4.97
N ARG A 75 -23.24 17.07 5.72
CA ARG A 75 -23.58 18.50 5.58
C ARG A 75 -23.22 19.14 4.22
N ASP A 76 -22.47 18.45 3.38
CA ASP A 76 -22.01 18.97 2.08
C ASP A 76 -22.87 18.52 0.89
N ILE A 77 -24.03 17.94 1.14
CA ILE A 77 -24.98 17.51 0.10
C ILE A 77 -25.33 18.66 -0.87
N ASN A 78 -25.23 19.90 -0.42
CA ASN A 78 -25.61 21.07 -1.20
C ASN A 78 -24.43 21.74 -1.94
N ARG A 79 -23.21 21.21 -1.86
CA ARG A 79 -22.14 21.67 -2.73
C ARG A 79 -22.33 21.06 -4.12
N PRO A 80 -22.54 21.87 -5.15
CA PRO A 80 -22.64 21.36 -6.49
C PRO A 80 -21.36 20.62 -6.85
N MET A 81 -21.50 19.36 -7.27
CA MET A 81 -20.40 18.49 -7.71
C MET A 81 -19.63 19.03 -8.93
N THR A 82 -19.95 20.24 -9.35
CA THR A 82 -19.44 20.90 -10.56
C THR A 82 -18.34 21.95 -10.30
N GLN A 83 -17.91 22.14 -9.06
CA GLN A 83 -16.81 23.07 -8.79
C GLN A 83 -15.46 22.34 -8.95
N GLY A 84 -14.97 22.38 -10.14
CA GLY A 84 -13.66 21.91 -10.55
C GLY A 84 -13.79 20.80 -11.59
N HIS A 85 -12.94 20.82 -12.59
CA HIS A 85 -12.74 19.73 -13.53
C HIS A 85 -12.19 18.54 -12.75
N GLN A 86 -13.08 17.69 -12.24
CA GLN A 86 -12.69 16.43 -11.64
C GLN A 86 -12.40 15.46 -12.79
N ALA A 87 -11.14 15.45 -13.23
CA ALA A 87 -10.68 14.32 -14.02
C ALA A 87 -10.82 13.07 -13.14
N LEU A 88 -11.51 12.06 -13.65
CA LEU A 88 -11.52 10.75 -12.99
C LEU A 88 -10.06 10.29 -12.86
N PRO A 89 -9.65 9.77 -11.70
CA PRO A 89 -8.30 9.28 -11.55
C PRO A 89 -8.07 8.14 -12.54
N ALA A 90 -6.85 8.05 -13.05
CA ALA A 90 -6.48 6.94 -13.93
C ALA A 90 -6.72 5.60 -13.24
N ALA A 91 -7.21 4.62 -13.98
CA ALA A 91 -7.37 3.26 -13.50
C ALA A 91 -6.03 2.74 -12.96
N LYS A 92 -6.10 1.91 -11.92
CA LYS A 92 -4.91 1.25 -11.36
C LYS A 92 -4.67 -0.08 -12.09
N PRO A 93 -3.43 -0.56 -12.16
CA PRO A 93 -3.10 -1.79 -12.88
C PRO A 93 -3.84 -3.02 -12.33
N LYS A 94 -3.87 -3.14 -11.01
CA LYS A 94 -4.51 -4.23 -10.27
C LYS A 94 -5.23 -3.68 -9.03
N ARG A 95 -5.99 -4.54 -8.34
CA ARG A 95 -6.78 -4.15 -7.17
C ARG A 95 -5.92 -3.70 -5.99
N PHE A 96 -4.85 -4.43 -5.66
CA PHE A 96 -4.02 -4.14 -4.52
C PHE A 96 -2.63 -3.66 -4.92
N ALA A 97 -2.03 -2.82 -4.07
CA ALA A 97 -0.62 -2.49 -4.16
C ALA A 97 0.04 -2.62 -2.80
N MET A 98 1.22 -3.26 -2.77
CA MET A 98 2.15 -3.18 -1.63
C MET A 98 3.18 -2.09 -1.90
N ASN A 99 3.41 -1.25 -0.91
CA ASN A 99 4.36 -0.14 -0.97
C ASN A 99 5.39 -0.29 0.14
N TYR A 100 6.65 -0.38 -0.24
CA TYR A 100 7.79 -0.47 0.66
C TYR A 100 8.51 0.88 0.66
N HIS A 101 8.50 1.57 1.79
CA HIS A 101 9.11 2.89 1.94
C HIS A 101 10.54 2.73 2.44
N LEU A 102 11.49 3.05 1.57
CA LEU A 102 12.91 2.82 1.79
C LEU A 102 13.67 4.12 2.00
N LEU A 103 14.68 4.08 2.86
CA LEU A 103 15.55 5.20 3.16
C LEU A 103 17.01 4.76 3.07
N ALA A 104 17.79 5.47 2.27
CA ALA A 104 19.24 5.43 2.32
C ALA A 104 19.73 6.48 3.33
N ILE A 105 20.37 6.00 4.40
CA ILE A 105 20.95 6.85 5.46
C ILE A 105 22.37 7.21 5.04
N ALA A 106 22.54 8.43 4.55
CA ALA A 106 23.81 8.98 4.10
C ALA A 106 23.87 10.47 4.46
N ASP A 107 24.95 11.16 4.12
CA ASP A 107 25.07 12.64 4.31
C ASP A 107 23.93 13.41 3.64
N ARG A 108 23.40 12.85 2.55
CA ARG A 108 22.16 13.33 1.89
C ARG A 108 21.17 12.18 1.82
N PRO A 109 20.28 12.07 2.81
CA PRO A 109 19.30 10.98 2.86
C PRO A 109 18.42 10.98 1.61
N GLN A 110 18.21 9.80 1.04
CA GLN A 110 17.32 9.61 -0.10
C GLN A 110 16.19 8.67 0.27
N ARG A 111 15.00 8.96 -0.22
CA ARG A 111 13.82 8.12 -0.06
C ARG A 111 13.38 7.60 -1.42
N VAL A 112 12.96 6.35 -1.44
CA VAL A 112 12.32 5.73 -2.59
C VAL A 112 11.17 4.84 -2.11
N ARG A 113 10.13 4.74 -2.90
CA ARG A 113 9.07 3.75 -2.71
C ARG A 113 9.28 2.64 -3.72
N LEU A 114 9.39 1.40 -3.26
CA LEU A 114 9.27 0.22 -4.09
C LEU A 114 7.81 -0.23 -4.04
N GLN A 115 7.18 -0.45 -5.19
CA GLN A 115 5.77 -0.79 -5.29
C GLN A 115 5.58 -2.04 -6.16
N THR A 116 4.73 -2.94 -5.71
CA THR A 116 4.26 -4.07 -6.51
C THR A 116 2.74 -4.14 -6.51
N TRP A 117 2.16 -4.64 -7.60
CA TRP A 117 0.72 -4.74 -7.81
C TRP A 117 0.28 -6.19 -7.84
N MET A 118 -0.89 -6.47 -7.25
CA MET A 118 -1.47 -7.82 -7.20
C MET A 118 -2.99 -7.78 -7.28
N GLU A 119 -3.57 -8.85 -7.81
CA GLU A 119 -5.00 -9.10 -7.71
C GLU A 119 -5.34 -9.79 -6.39
N ASP A 120 -6.64 -9.93 -6.11
CA ASP A 120 -7.11 -10.62 -4.92
C ASP A 120 -6.70 -12.11 -4.96
N GLY A 121 -6.03 -12.57 -3.91
CA GLY A 121 -5.50 -13.92 -3.82
C GLY A 121 -4.16 -14.14 -4.52
N GLU A 122 -3.60 -13.16 -5.24
CA GLU A 122 -2.22 -13.26 -5.73
C GLU A 122 -1.24 -13.01 -4.56
N PRO A 123 -0.33 -13.94 -4.28
CA PRO A 123 0.65 -13.74 -3.22
C PRO A 123 1.77 -12.81 -3.64
N VAL A 124 2.43 -12.21 -2.65
CA VAL A 124 3.66 -11.44 -2.81
C VAL A 124 4.75 -12.06 -1.95
N PRO A 125 6.01 -12.16 -2.43
CA PRO A 125 7.08 -12.74 -1.62
C PRO A 125 7.44 -11.81 -0.45
N SER A 126 7.75 -12.41 0.72
CA SER A 126 8.18 -11.70 1.92
C SER A 126 9.55 -11.06 1.74
N VAL A 127 9.68 -9.78 2.13
CA VAL A 127 10.97 -9.08 2.18
C VAL A 127 11.63 -9.13 3.56
N VAL A 128 11.13 -9.91 4.49
CA VAL A 128 11.76 -10.15 5.82
C VAL A 128 13.23 -10.60 5.70
N PRO A 129 13.61 -11.47 4.74
CA PRO A 129 15.01 -11.82 4.54
C PRO A 129 15.91 -10.65 4.13
N VAL A 130 15.32 -9.60 3.54
CA VAL A 130 16.05 -8.39 3.13
C VAL A 130 16.09 -7.37 4.27
N TRP A 131 14.94 -7.10 4.87
CA TRP A 131 14.77 -6.19 6.01
C TRP A 131 13.96 -6.86 7.11
N PRO A 132 14.58 -7.29 8.21
CA PRO A 132 13.86 -7.98 9.31
C PRO A 132 12.70 -7.18 9.91
N THR A 133 12.73 -5.86 9.82
CA THR A 133 11.62 -5.00 10.28
C THR A 133 10.33 -5.19 9.50
N ALA A 134 10.40 -5.77 8.30
CA ALA A 134 9.24 -6.08 7.47
C ALA A 134 8.27 -7.07 8.13
N ASP A 135 8.75 -7.93 9.03
CA ASP A 135 7.94 -8.94 9.73
C ASP A 135 6.62 -8.34 10.24
N TRP A 136 6.70 -7.28 11.03
CA TRP A 136 5.52 -6.65 11.63
C TRP A 136 4.61 -5.97 10.61
N HIS A 137 5.18 -5.26 9.65
CA HIS A 137 4.42 -4.56 8.62
C HIS A 137 3.72 -5.52 7.65
N GLU A 138 4.39 -6.61 7.29
CA GLU A 138 3.81 -7.63 6.42
C GLU A 138 2.64 -8.34 7.12
N ARG A 139 2.78 -8.64 8.40
CA ARG A 139 1.69 -9.20 9.21
C ARG A 139 0.52 -8.23 9.32
N GLU A 140 0.76 -6.92 9.45
CA GLU A 140 -0.30 -5.92 9.43
C GLU A 140 -1.01 -5.90 8.08
N ALA A 141 -0.28 -5.92 6.96
CA ALA A 141 -0.87 -5.99 5.62
C ALA A 141 -1.72 -7.25 5.41
N TYR A 142 -1.25 -8.39 5.93
CA TYR A 142 -2.02 -9.62 5.94
C TYR A 142 -3.27 -9.49 6.81
N ASP A 143 -3.14 -9.03 8.05
CA ASP A 143 -4.22 -8.96 9.01
C ASP A 143 -5.33 -7.99 8.58
N MET A 144 -4.94 -6.79 8.17
CA MET A 144 -5.89 -5.71 7.91
C MET A 144 -6.43 -5.69 6.47
N VAL A 145 -5.67 -6.15 5.49
CA VAL A 145 -6.03 -6.09 4.06
C VAL A 145 -6.16 -7.47 3.43
N GLY A 146 -5.57 -8.50 4.03
CA GLY A 146 -5.66 -9.88 3.56
C GLY A 146 -4.68 -10.22 2.45
N ILE A 147 -3.55 -9.49 2.36
CA ILE A 147 -2.50 -9.80 1.39
C ILE A 147 -1.81 -11.11 1.79
N GLN A 148 -1.77 -12.06 0.86
CA GLN A 148 -1.02 -13.29 1.05
C GLN A 148 0.46 -13.04 0.84
N ILE A 149 1.31 -13.45 1.80
CA ILE A 149 2.75 -13.17 1.78
C ILE A 149 3.52 -14.48 1.86
N ASP A 150 4.06 -14.87 0.71
CA ASP A 150 4.80 -16.12 0.58
C ASP A 150 6.17 -16.05 1.23
N GLY A 151 6.53 -17.12 1.96
CA GLY A 151 7.84 -17.21 2.62
C GLY A 151 7.98 -16.36 3.88
N HIS A 152 6.91 -15.73 4.36
CA HIS A 152 6.93 -15.05 5.65
C HIS A 152 7.16 -16.04 6.80
N PRO A 153 8.08 -15.77 7.74
CA PRO A 153 8.44 -16.74 8.79
C PRO A 153 7.31 -17.03 9.77
N ASN A 154 6.39 -16.11 9.98
CA ASN A 154 5.30 -16.25 10.95
C ASN A 154 4.10 -15.37 10.57
N LEU A 155 3.37 -15.72 9.52
CA LEU A 155 2.24 -14.96 9.02
C LEU A 155 0.99 -15.20 9.86
N VAL A 156 0.89 -14.52 10.99
CA VAL A 156 -0.26 -14.55 11.91
C VAL A 156 -0.79 -13.14 12.14
N ARG A 157 -2.05 -13.02 12.55
CA ARG A 157 -2.65 -11.72 12.89
C ARG A 157 -1.87 -11.01 14.01
N ILE A 158 -1.94 -9.68 14.05
CA ILE A 158 -1.27 -8.86 15.07
C ILE A 158 -2.16 -7.76 15.66
N LEU A 159 -3.20 -7.34 14.98
CA LEU A 159 -4.10 -6.27 15.41
C LEU A 159 -5.49 -6.79 15.72
N MET A 160 -5.98 -7.74 14.93
CA MET A 160 -7.28 -8.37 15.14
C MET A 160 -7.13 -9.65 15.97
N ASP A 161 -8.20 -10.05 16.63
CA ASP A 161 -8.27 -11.32 17.34
C ASP A 161 -8.09 -12.51 16.37
N ASP A 162 -7.56 -13.63 16.85
CA ASP A 162 -7.25 -14.80 16.02
C ASP A 162 -8.49 -15.38 15.32
N ASP A 163 -9.66 -15.25 15.94
CA ASP A 163 -10.95 -15.70 15.43
C ASP A 163 -11.72 -14.62 14.64
N TRP A 164 -11.12 -13.47 14.40
CA TRP A 164 -11.77 -12.40 13.64
C TRP A 164 -11.98 -12.77 12.18
N GLU A 165 -13.21 -12.58 11.69
CA GLU A 165 -13.58 -12.86 10.30
C GLU A 165 -13.35 -11.66 9.39
N GLY A 166 -12.59 -11.88 8.30
CA GLY A 166 -12.31 -10.87 7.28
C GLY A 166 -11.14 -9.94 7.59
N HIS A 167 -11.06 -8.84 6.83
CA HIS A 167 -9.95 -7.89 6.84
C HIS A 167 -10.50 -6.46 6.84
N PRO A 168 -10.44 -5.73 7.97
CA PRO A 168 -11.18 -4.49 8.17
C PRO A 168 -10.80 -3.32 7.25
N LEU A 169 -9.62 -3.31 6.65
CA LEU A 169 -9.19 -2.23 5.74
C LEU A 169 -9.50 -2.50 4.26
N ARG A 170 -10.10 -3.64 3.93
CA ARG A 170 -10.60 -3.88 2.57
C ARG A 170 -11.79 -2.97 2.27
N LYS A 171 -11.89 -2.52 1.02
CA LYS A 171 -13.00 -1.64 0.58
C LYS A 171 -14.33 -2.35 0.49
N ASP A 172 -14.34 -3.66 0.38
CA ASP A 172 -15.51 -4.53 0.39
C ASP A 172 -15.88 -5.04 1.80
N TYR A 173 -15.06 -4.74 2.82
CA TYR A 173 -15.41 -5.06 4.20
C TYR A 173 -16.56 -4.17 4.68
N PRO A 174 -17.63 -4.73 5.28
CA PRO A 174 -18.78 -3.96 5.74
C PRO A 174 -18.38 -2.95 6.81
N LEU A 175 -18.65 -1.67 6.57
CA LEU A 175 -18.58 -0.64 7.60
C LEU A 175 -19.86 -0.74 8.47
N GLY A 176 -19.96 -1.80 9.23
CA GLY A 176 -21.03 -2.00 10.20
C GLY A 176 -20.54 -1.54 11.56
N GLY A 177 -21.08 -0.44 12.06
CA GLY A 177 -21.03 -0.22 13.51
C GLY A 177 -21.91 -1.27 14.18
N GLU A 178 -21.57 -1.70 15.39
CA GLU A 178 -22.51 -2.45 16.21
C GLU A 178 -23.82 -1.67 16.28
N PRO A 179 -24.98 -2.34 16.17
CA PRO A 179 -26.27 -1.66 16.33
C PRO A 179 -26.26 -0.98 17.71
N VAL A 180 -26.34 0.35 17.69
CA VAL A 180 -26.41 1.13 18.93
C VAL A 180 -27.70 0.70 19.63
N ARG A 181 -27.61 -0.12 20.65
CA ARG A 181 -28.71 -0.43 21.54
C ARG A 181 -28.87 0.76 22.49
N PHE A 182 -29.85 1.56 22.26
CA PHE A 182 -30.26 2.51 23.28
C PHE A 182 -30.82 1.70 24.46
N SER A 183 -30.17 1.80 25.62
CA SER A 183 -30.67 1.25 26.86
C SER A 183 -32.02 1.92 27.16
N GLY A 184 -33.12 1.22 26.92
CA GLY A 184 -34.47 1.74 27.15
C GLY A 184 -35.58 1.10 26.32
N GLU A 185 -35.27 0.19 25.41
CA GLU A 185 -36.27 -0.67 24.77
C GLU A 185 -36.23 -2.06 25.43
N GLU A 186 -37.13 -2.26 26.43
CA GLU A 186 -37.58 -3.58 26.86
C GLU A 186 -38.68 -4.09 25.92
#